data_969b10339c902a0d77c7a3d90eefef6d
#
_entry.id   969b10339c902a0d77c7a3d90eefef6d
#
_cell.length_a   1.000
_cell.length_b   1.000
_cell.length_c   1.000
_cell.angle_alpha   90.00
_cell.angle_beta   90.00
_cell.angle_gamma   90.00
#
_symmetry.space_group_name_H-M   'P 1'
#
loop_
_entity.id
_entity.type
_entity.pdbx_description
1 polymer ?
#
loop_
_entity_poly.entity_id
_entity_poly.type
_entity_poly.pdbx_seq_one_letter_code
_entity_poly.pdbx_strand_id
1 'polypeptide(L)'
;MRQIQTCFFKNVTALSGYKLKVEMGTGALIDFDFNTRLRSVRFGTLKNEAVFNSVYTDGNFIIFQKEGEDKVKISADDFMDLVLVDRTGEYPTKNWME
;
A
#
# COMPACT_ATOMS: atom_id res chain seq x y z
N MET A 1 -22.69 -16.49 -12.82
CA MET A 1 -22.20 -16.29 -12.58
C MET A 1 -21.80 -15.60 -12.14
N ARG A 2 -21.58 -15.42 -11.72
CA ARG A 2 -21.04 -14.98 -11.22
C ARG A 2 -20.37 -14.00 -11.15
N GLN A 3 -21.00 -13.55 -10.69
CA GLN A 3 -20.21 -12.55 -10.68
C GLN A 3 -19.06 -12.60 -9.96
N ILE A 4 -18.33 -12.38 -10.47
CA ILE A 4 -17.08 -12.59 -9.93
C ILE A 4 -16.58 -11.38 -9.23
N GLN A 5 -16.10 -11.56 -8.05
CA GLN A 5 -15.52 -10.51 -7.30
C GLN A 5 -14.16 -10.17 -7.83
N THR A 6 -13.92 -8.93 -8.11
CA THR A 6 -12.66 -8.52 -8.68
C THR A 6 -11.86 -7.59 -7.80
N CYS A 7 -12.31 -7.38 -6.59
CA CYS A 7 -11.64 -6.47 -5.68
C CYS A 7 -10.40 -7.12 -5.09
N PHE A 8 -9.22 -6.51 -5.28
CA PHE A 8 -8.00 -7.01 -4.69
C PHE A 8 -7.90 -6.62 -3.23
N PHE A 9 -8.31 -5.40 -2.89
CA PHE A 9 -8.25 -4.90 -1.53
C PHE A 9 -9.68 -4.70 -1.03
N LYS A 10 -9.99 -5.32 0.08
CA LYS A 10 -11.30 -5.16 0.65
C LYS A 10 -11.33 -3.97 1.60
N ASN A 11 -10.25 -3.78 2.36
CA ASN A 11 -10.20 -2.72 3.34
C ASN A 11 -8.76 -2.40 3.68
N VAL A 12 -8.49 -1.14 4.02
CA VAL A 12 -7.17 -0.73 4.50
C VAL A 12 -7.37 0.16 5.70
N THR A 13 -6.46 0.03 6.67
CA THR A 13 -6.54 0.81 7.91
C THR A 13 -5.15 1.25 8.29
N ALA A 14 -4.99 2.54 8.55
CA ALA A 14 -3.72 3.06 9.03
C ALA A 14 -3.61 2.80 10.53
N LEU A 15 -2.46 2.27 10.93
CA LEU A 15 -2.15 2.02 12.32
C LEU A 15 -1.06 2.98 12.76
N SER A 16 -0.89 3.15 14.05
CA SER A 16 0.14 4.03 14.56
C SER A 16 1.52 3.49 14.15
N GLY A 17 2.49 4.39 14.04
CA GLY A 17 3.84 4.00 13.68
C GLY A 17 4.02 3.72 12.20
N TYR A 18 3.19 4.30 11.34
CA TYR A 18 3.29 4.16 9.89
C TYR A 18 3.13 2.72 9.42
N LYS A 19 2.24 2.01 10.07
CA LYS A 19 1.90 0.65 9.67
C LYS A 19 0.52 0.64 9.05
N LEU A 20 0.31 -0.30 8.16
CA LEU A 20 -0.93 -0.40 7.42
C LEU A 20 -1.47 -1.81 7.55
N LYS A 21 -2.72 -1.93 7.93
CA LYS A 21 -3.39 -3.23 7.92
C LYS A 21 -4.23 -3.30 6.65
N VAL A 22 -3.97 -4.32 5.85
CA VAL A 22 -4.64 -4.50 4.57
C VAL A 22 -5.41 -5.79 4.60
N GLU A 23 -6.71 -5.70 4.33
CA GLU A 23 -7.53 -6.88 4.15
C GLU A 23 -7.72 -7.09 2.66
N MET A 24 -7.29 -8.25 2.18
CA MET A 24 -7.40 -8.58 0.77
C MET A 24 -8.81 -9.07 0.46
N GLY A 25 -9.16 -9.05 -0.83
CA GLY A 25 -10.46 -9.54 -1.25
C GLY A 25 -10.69 -11.01 -0.92
N THR A 26 -9.62 -11.76 -0.76
CA THR A 26 -9.70 -13.18 -0.38
C THR A 26 -9.92 -13.37 1.12
N GLY A 27 -9.84 -12.31 1.90
CA GLY A 27 -9.92 -12.39 3.35
C GLY A 27 -8.57 -12.45 4.04
N ALA A 28 -7.49 -12.54 3.28
CA ALA A 28 -6.15 -12.52 3.88
C ALA A 28 -5.87 -11.16 4.50
N LEU A 29 -5.14 -11.17 5.61
CA LEU A 29 -4.76 -9.94 6.29
C LEU A 29 -3.26 -9.77 6.21
N ILE A 30 -2.82 -8.57 5.87
CA ILE A 30 -1.40 -8.26 5.75
C ILE A 30 -1.13 -7.00 6.56
N ASP A 31 -0.14 -7.07 7.45
CA ASP A 31 0.34 -5.88 8.14
C ASP A 31 1.61 -5.44 7.44
N PHE A 32 1.65 -4.20 7.02
CA PHE A 32 2.77 -3.70 6.24
C PHE A 32 3.36 -2.46 6.92
N ASP A 33 4.67 -2.46 7.11
CA ASP A 33 5.37 -1.38 7.79
C ASP A 33 6.02 -0.48 6.75
N PHE A 34 5.63 0.79 6.72
CA PHE A 34 6.17 1.75 5.77
C PHE A 34 7.42 2.47 6.26
N ASN A 35 7.84 2.24 7.50
CA ASN A 35 8.92 3.04 8.08
C ASN A 35 10.19 3.05 7.24
N THR A 36 10.56 1.91 6.67
CA THR A 36 11.77 1.85 5.88
C THR A 36 11.62 2.53 4.52
N ARG A 37 10.40 2.84 4.13
CA ARG A 37 10.14 3.42 2.82
C ARG A 37 9.85 4.91 2.86
N LEU A 38 9.75 5.47 4.05
CA LEU A 38 9.39 6.88 4.16
C LEU A 38 10.51 7.79 3.65
N ARG A 39 11.71 7.27 3.48
CA ARG A 39 12.82 8.05 2.96
C ARG A 39 12.86 8.08 1.44
N SER A 40 12.04 7.27 0.79
CA SER A 40 12.04 7.24 -0.67
C SER A 40 11.29 8.44 -1.21
N VAL A 41 11.60 8.81 -2.44
CA VAL A 41 10.92 9.90 -3.10
C VAL A 41 9.43 9.60 -3.23
N ARG A 42 9.13 8.35 -3.57
CA ARG A 42 7.75 7.95 -3.82
C ARG A 42 6.87 8.08 -2.60
N PHE A 43 7.38 7.70 -1.43
CA PHE A 43 6.56 7.62 -0.23
C PHE A 43 6.89 8.67 0.80
N GLY A 44 7.73 9.64 0.43
CA GLY A 44 8.16 10.65 1.40
C GLY A 44 7.02 11.48 1.98
N THR A 45 5.97 11.72 1.19
CA THR A 45 4.85 12.51 1.67
C THR A 45 4.11 11.80 2.79
N LEU A 46 4.26 10.48 2.92
CA LEU A 46 3.59 9.71 3.97
C LEU A 46 4.18 9.96 5.35
N LYS A 47 5.33 10.64 5.43
CA LYS A 47 5.85 11.07 6.73
C LYS A 47 4.88 11.96 7.47
N ASN A 48 4.05 12.69 6.72
CA ASN A 48 2.99 13.47 7.31
C ASN A 48 1.91 12.50 7.76
N GLU A 49 1.71 12.37 9.06
CA GLU A 49 0.76 11.41 9.59
C GLU A 49 -0.65 11.65 9.09
N ALA A 50 -1.01 12.90 8.88
CA ALA A 50 -2.34 13.20 8.36
C ALA A 50 -2.53 12.61 6.98
N VAL A 51 -1.48 12.63 6.14
CA VAL A 51 -1.54 12.00 4.83
C VAL A 51 -1.61 10.48 4.98
N PHE A 52 -0.77 9.91 5.83
CA PHE A 52 -0.77 8.47 6.03
C PHE A 52 -2.14 7.98 6.52
N ASN A 53 -2.75 8.72 7.43
CA ASN A 53 -4.03 8.34 7.99
C ASN A 53 -5.20 8.57 7.04
N SER A 54 -4.97 9.21 5.91
CA SER A 54 -6.01 9.46 4.92
C SER A 54 -6.25 8.26 4.00
N VAL A 55 -5.59 7.15 4.27
CA VAL A 55 -5.61 5.99 3.38
C VAL A 55 -7.01 5.41 3.20
N TYR A 56 -7.28 4.98 1.99
CA TYR A 56 -8.49 4.24 1.68
C TYR A 56 -8.22 3.37 0.46
N THR A 57 -9.17 2.55 0.09
CA THR A 57 -9.03 1.74 -1.11
C THR A 57 -10.31 1.85 -1.95
N ASP A 58 -10.12 1.82 -3.27
CA ASP A 58 -11.24 1.72 -4.19
C ASP A 58 -11.43 0.28 -4.67
N GLY A 59 -10.73 -0.65 -4.06
CA GLY A 59 -10.79 -2.06 -4.42
C GLY A 59 -9.60 -2.51 -5.23
N ASN A 60 -9.00 -1.63 -5.99
CA ASN A 60 -7.87 -1.98 -6.87
C ASN A 60 -6.58 -1.30 -6.48
N PHE A 61 -6.68 -0.21 -5.75
CA PHE A 61 -5.52 0.58 -5.33
C PHE A 61 -5.62 0.89 -3.85
N ILE A 62 -4.47 1.03 -3.23
CA ILE A 62 -4.38 1.65 -1.90
C ILE A 62 -4.04 3.11 -2.17
N ILE A 63 -4.83 4.03 -1.63
CA ILE A 63 -4.74 5.44 -1.98
C ILE A 63 -4.57 6.26 -0.71
N PHE A 64 -3.54 7.12 -0.72
CA PHE A 64 -3.36 8.12 0.32
C PHE A 64 -3.60 9.46 -0.34
N GLN A 65 -4.58 10.20 0.13
CA GLN A 65 -4.89 11.48 -0.48
C GLN A 65 -5.46 12.43 0.57
N LYS A 66 -4.75 13.52 0.77
CA LYS A 66 -5.19 14.58 1.65
C LYS A 66 -5.10 15.88 0.89
N GLU A 67 -6.10 16.72 1.07
CA GLU A 67 -6.15 17.99 0.37
C GLU A 67 -4.88 18.79 0.63
N GLY A 68 -4.29 19.32 -0.42
CA GLY A 68 -3.07 20.09 -0.31
C GLY A 68 -1.79 19.29 -0.35
N GLU A 69 -1.89 17.96 -0.44
CA GLU A 69 -0.72 17.09 -0.45
C GLU A 69 -0.72 16.23 -1.70
N ASP A 70 0.44 15.69 -2.02
CA ASP A 70 0.56 14.79 -3.17
C ASP A 70 -0.20 13.50 -2.91
N LYS A 71 -0.86 13.01 -3.95
CA LYS A 71 -1.55 11.74 -3.88
C LYS A 71 -0.55 10.61 -4.06
N VAL A 72 -0.71 9.55 -3.26
CA VAL A 72 0.07 8.33 -3.43
C VAL A 72 -0.89 7.19 -3.72
N LYS A 73 -0.64 6.46 -4.81
CA LYS A 73 -1.46 5.31 -5.19
C LYS A 73 -0.57 4.09 -5.34
N ILE A 74 -1.03 2.97 -4.81
CA ILE A 74 -0.30 1.71 -4.90
C ILE A 74 -1.24 0.69 -5.49
N SER A 75 -0.86 0.14 -6.65
CA SER A 75 -1.68 -0.91 -7.27
C SER A 75 -1.47 -2.22 -6.53
N ALA A 76 -2.31 -3.20 -6.85
CA ALA A 76 -2.19 -4.53 -6.25
C ALA A 76 -0.82 -5.14 -6.57
N ASP A 77 -0.38 -5.03 -7.81
CA ASP A 77 0.92 -5.59 -8.20
C ASP A 77 2.05 -4.90 -7.46
N ASP A 78 1.99 -3.57 -7.38
CA ASP A 78 2.97 -2.81 -6.62
C ASP A 78 3.02 -3.26 -5.16
N PHE A 79 1.85 -3.42 -4.56
CA PHE A 79 1.79 -3.78 -3.16
C PHE A 79 2.39 -5.16 -2.93
N MET A 80 2.10 -6.09 -3.81
CA MET A 80 2.65 -7.43 -3.65
C MET A 80 4.16 -7.42 -3.81
N ASP A 81 4.69 -6.59 -4.72
CA ASP A 81 6.14 -6.45 -4.84
C ASP A 81 6.74 -5.90 -3.55
N LEU A 82 6.09 -4.91 -2.95
CA LEU A 82 6.59 -4.36 -1.68
C LEU A 82 6.58 -5.41 -0.58
N VAL A 83 5.52 -6.20 -0.51
CA VAL A 83 5.42 -7.25 0.49
C VAL A 83 6.52 -8.29 0.30
N LEU A 84 6.81 -8.65 -0.94
CA LEU A 84 7.85 -9.64 -1.22
C LEU A 84 9.23 -9.12 -0.79
N VAL A 85 9.51 -7.86 -1.07
CA VAL A 85 10.78 -7.28 -0.65
C VAL A 85 10.91 -7.33 0.87
N ASP A 86 9.84 -7.00 1.57
CA ASP A 86 9.87 -7.03 3.03
C ASP A 86 10.15 -8.42 3.57
N ARG A 87 9.56 -9.44 2.93
CA ARG A 87 9.67 -10.79 3.44
C ARG A 87 11.00 -11.43 3.13
N THR A 88 11.52 -11.18 1.93
CA THR A 88 12.71 -11.89 1.47
C THR A 88 13.96 -11.05 1.56
N GLY A 89 13.81 -9.73 1.63
CA GLY A 89 14.96 -8.85 1.59
C GLY A 89 15.57 -8.75 0.20
N GLU A 90 14.89 -9.26 -0.81
CA GLU A 90 15.39 -9.23 -2.17
C GLU A 90 14.44 -8.47 -3.06
N TYR A 91 15.02 -7.70 -3.97
CA TYR A 91 14.22 -7.00 -4.96
C TYR A 91 13.94 -7.91 -6.13
N PRO A 92 12.79 -7.74 -6.79
CA PRO A 92 12.52 -8.49 -8.01
C PRO A 92 13.57 -8.21 -9.05
N THR A 93 13.74 -9.15 -9.95
CA THR A 93 14.78 -9.04 -10.97
C THR A 93 14.40 -8.17 -12.13
N LYS A 94 13.20 -7.62 -12.13
CA LYS A 94 12.78 -6.74 -13.20
C LYS A 94 13.48 -5.40 -13.11
N ASN A 95 13.41 -4.67 -14.21
CA ASN A 95 14.06 -3.38 -14.27
C ASN A 95 13.20 -2.24 -13.82
N TRP A 96 12.03 -2.53 -13.29
CA TRP A 96 11.10 -1.47 -12.94
C TRP A 96 11.65 -0.54 -11.87
N MET A 97 12.62 -0.98 -11.15
CA MET A 97 13.16 -0.17 -10.07
C MET A 97 14.25 0.79 -10.51
N GLU A 98 14.60 0.78 -11.77
CA GLU A 98 15.64 1.66 -12.25
C GLU A 98 15.14 3.06 -12.56
#